data_9b3f6f06158b3dd04c5a2acc2fa6fa55
#
_entry.id   9b3f6f06158b3dd04c5a2acc2fa6fa55
#
_cell.length_a   1.000
_cell.length_b   1.000
_cell.length_c   1.000
_cell.angle_alpha   90.00
_cell.angle_beta   90.00
_cell.angle_gamma   90.00
#
_symmetry.space_group_name_H-M   'P 1'
#
loop_
_entity.id
_entity.type
_entity.pdbx_description
1 polymer ?
#
loop_
_entity_poly.entity_id
_entity_poly.type
_entity_poly.pdbx_seq_one_letter_code
_entity_poly.pdbx_strand_id
1 'polypeptide(L)'
;PGPRIDRLERARLAQRAENDYVGAPTGLLDHLAALFGAPKTALLIDFRDITVRPVAFDPDACDVVLLLMDSRARHCHAGGEYALRRASCERAAADLGVSSLRAVQDRGLAALGAIADPIDARRARHVLTENQRVLDFAAALADSDFTAAGQLLTASHESMREDFAITTERIDLIAESAVRAGALGARMTGGGFGGAVIALVPADRARDVADTVRRAAVTAGYDEPAVSRTYAAPGAAECR
;
A
#
# COMPACT_ATOMS: atom_id res chain seq x y z
N PRO A 1 35.79 -14.35 -4.91
CA PRO A 1 34.60 -13.54 -4.85
C PRO A 1 33.80 -13.71 -6.14
N GLY A 2 32.59 -14.24 -6.07
CA GLY A 2 31.70 -14.35 -7.21
C GLY A 2 31.32 -12.98 -7.79
N PRO A 3 30.68 -12.91 -8.98
CA PRO A 3 30.26 -11.66 -9.58
C PRO A 3 29.36 -10.91 -8.59
N ARG A 4 29.64 -9.61 -8.39
CA ARG A 4 28.79 -8.74 -7.55
C ARG A 4 27.51 -8.48 -8.33
N ILE A 5 26.44 -9.16 -7.93
CA ILE A 5 25.09 -8.95 -8.43
C ILE A 5 24.58 -7.64 -7.83
N ASP A 6 24.06 -6.74 -8.64
CA ASP A 6 23.48 -5.48 -8.13
C ASP A 6 22.17 -5.72 -7.36
N ARG A 7 21.69 -4.68 -6.64
CA ARG A 7 20.50 -4.82 -5.79
C ARG A 7 19.24 -5.13 -6.60
N LEU A 8 19.10 -4.57 -7.79
CA LEU A 8 17.92 -4.79 -8.63
C LEU A 8 17.92 -6.21 -9.19
N GLU A 9 19.10 -6.73 -9.59
CA GLU A 9 19.23 -8.09 -10.04
C GLU A 9 18.96 -9.10 -8.91
N ARG A 10 19.40 -8.79 -7.67
CA ARG A 10 19.04 -9.59 -6.48
C ARG A 10 17.51 -9.62 -6.26
N ALA A 11 16.83 -8.47 -6.39
CA ALA A 11 15.38 -8.41 -6.28
C ALA A 11 14.69 -9.31 -7.32
N ARG A 12 15.15 -9.26 -8.58
CA ARG A 12 14.61 -10.10 -9.67
C ARG A 12 14.87 -11.58 -9.45
N LEU A 13 16.03 -11.93 -8.91
CA LEU A 13 16.35 -13.32 -8.56
C LEU A 13 15.43 -13.86 -7.46
N ALA A 14 15.23 -13.06 -6.39
CA ALA A 14 14.34 -13.44 -5.31
C ALA A 14 12.89 -13.57 -5.78
N GLN A 15 12.40 -12.65 -6.60
CA GLN A 15 11.07 -12.73 -7.20
C GLN A 15 10.89 -14.00 -8.06
N ARG A 16 11.88 -14.33 -8.90
CA ARG A 16 11.82 -15.58 -9.69
C ARG A 16 11.77 -16.82 -8.81
N ALA A 17 12.51 -16.82 -7.71
CA ALA A 17 12.46 -17.94 -6.76
C ALA A 17 11.05 -18.10 -6.16
N GLU A 18 10.38 -17.00 -5.78
CA GLU A 18 8.99 -17.08 -5.32
C GLU A 18 8.02 -17.51 -6.42
N ASN A 19 8.15 -16.96 -7.62
CA ASN A 19 7.21 -17.24 -8.70
C ASN A 19 7.39 -18.66 -9.26
N ASP A 20 8.64 -19.09 -9.51
CA ASP A 20 8.93 -20.32 -10.21
C ASP A 20 8.95 -21.55 -9.29
N TYR A 21 9.39 -21.41 -8.03
CA TYR A 21 9.51 -22.53 -7.10
C TYR A 21 8.37 -22.59 -6.08
N VAL A 22 7.90 -21.44 -5.56
CA VAL A 22 6.80 -21.39 -4.58
C VAL A 22 5.45 -21.30 -5.30
N GLY A 23 5.43 -20.81 -6.55
CA GLY A 23 4.20 -20.62 -7.32
C GLY A 23 3.38 -19.41 -6.85
N ALA A 24 3.97 -18.47 -6.11
CA ALA A 24 3.34 -17.26 -5.66
C ALA A 24 3.56 -16.14 -6.69
N PRO A 25 2.52 -15.63 -7.40
CA PRO A 25 2.66 -14.63 -8.45
C PRO A 25 2.89 -13.22 -7.87
N THR A 26 3.96 -13.06 -7.07
CA THR A 26 4.30 -11.80 -6.40
C THR A 26 4.97 -10.80 -7.35
N GLY A 27 4.78 -9.50 -7.07
CA GLY A 27 5.51 -8.41 -7.71
C GLY A 27 6.90 -8.18 -7.07
N LEU A 28 7.59 -7.14 -7.53
CA LEU A 28 8.92 -6.78 -7.03
C LEU A 28 8.88 -5.88 -5.77
N LEU A 29 7.71 -5.43 -5.31
CA LEU A 29 7.58 -4.41 -4.28
C LEU A 29 8.33 -4.78 -2.99
N ASP A 30 8.03 -5.94 -2.44
CA ASP A 30 8.58 -6.38 -1.15
C ASP A 30 10.10 -6.64 -1.25
N HIS A 31 10.56 -7.19 -2.37
CA HIS A 31 11.98 -7.40 -2.64
C HIS A 31 12.76 -6.08 -2.74
N LEU A 32 12.18 -5.08 -3.42
CA LEU A 32 12.79 -3.76 -3.53
C LEU A 32 12.78 -3.05 -2.17
N ALA A 33 11.68 -3.10 -1.43
CA ALA A 33 11.59 -2.54 -0.09
C ALA A 33 12.63 -3.17 0.86
N ALA A 34 12.77 -4.50 0.82
CA ALA A 34 13.75 -5.23 1.63
C ALA A 34 15.20 -4.90 1.29
N LEU A 35 15.51 -4.58 0.02
CA LEU A 35 16.89 -4.32 -0.41
C LEU A 35 17.28 -2.84 -0.37
N PHE A 36 16.33 -1.94 -0.56
CA PHE A 36 16.58 -0.49 -0.66
C PHE A 36 16.14 0.29 0.58
N GLY A 37 15.49 -0.35 1.54
CA GLY A 37 15.06 0.30 2.78
C GLY A 37 16.20 1.04 3.48
N ALA A 38 15.88 2.19 4.06
CA ALA A 38 16.80 2.99 4.87
C ALA A 38 16.05 3.64 6.05
N PRO A 39 16.72 3.90 7.16
CA PRO A 39 16.12 4.62 8.29
C PRO A 39 15.58 5.98 7.84
N LYS A 40 14.43 6.38 8.39
CA LYS A 40 13.80 7.68 8.10
C LYS A 40 13.53 7.93 6.60
N THR A 41 13.25 6.88 5.86
CA THR A 41 13.12 6.94 4.40
C THR A 41 11.94 6.10 3.94
N ALA A 42 11.06 6.69 3.13
CA ALA A 42 10.12 5.97 2.27
C ALA A 42 10.74 5.77 0.89
N LEU A 43 10.28 4.79 0.15
CA LEU A 43 10.75 4.51 -1.20
C LEU A 43 9.65 4.82 -2.21
N LEU A 44 9.90 5.76 -3.12
CA LEU A 44 9.07 5.95 -4.31
C LEU A 44 9.59 5.03 -5.42
N ILE A 45 8.77 4.04 -5.76
CA ILE A 45 9.11 3.01 -6.76
C ILE A 45 8.22 3.19 -7.98
N ASP A 46 8.80 3.47 -9.15
CA ASP A 46 8.10 3.44 -10.42
C ASP A 46 8.39 2.12 -11.14
N PHE A 47 7.35 1.31 -11.30
CA PHE A 47 7.46 -0.01 -11.93
C PHE A 47 7.49 0.03 -13.46
N ARG A 48 7.32 1.21 -14.10
CA ARG A 48 7.51 1.34 -15.55
C ARG A 48 8.96 1.05 -15.93
N ASP A 49 9.89 1.70 -15.22
CA ASP A 49 11.32 1.63 -15.50
C ASP A 49 12.10 0.98 -14.35
N ILE A 50 11.41 0.51 -13.34
CA ILE A 50 11.92 -0.06 -12.08
C ILE A 50 12.95 0.89 -11.45
N THR A 51 12.53 2.14 -11.26
CA THR A 51 13.33 3.13 -10.54
C THR A 51 12.92 3.19 -9.08
N VAL A 52 13.91 3.31 -8.19
CA VAL A 52 13.71 3.44 -6.75
C VAL A 52 14.31 4.76 -6.30
N ARG A 53 13.49 5.66 -5.77
CA ARG A 53 13.93 6.96 -5.25
C ARG A 53 13.63 7.07 -3.76
N PRO A 54 14.61 7.43 -2.93
CA PRO A 54 14.36 7.69 -1.51
C PRO A 54 13.58 9.01 -1.36
N VAL A 55 12.63 9.01 -0.43
CA VAL A 55 11.85 10.18 0.00
C VAL A 55 12.03 10.29 1.52
N ALA A 56 12.33 11.49 2.03
CA ALA A 56 12.46 11.69 3.47
C ALA A 56 11.15 11.29 4.18
N PHE A 57 11.27 10.50 5.24
CA PHE A 57 10.14 10.05 6.05
C PHE A 57 10.56 9.95 7.51
N ASP A 58 10.49 11.07 8.20
CA ASP A 58 10.78 11.20 9.64
C ASP A 58 9.58 11.83 10.37
N PRO A 59 8.47 11.08 10.52
CA PRO A 59 7.27 11.62 11.15
C PRO A 59 7.52 12.04 12.60
N ASP A 60 8.46 11.39 13.30
CA ASP A 60 8.81 11.72 14.69
C ASP A 60 9.35 13.14 14.84
N ALA A 61 10.05 13.65 13.84
CA ALA A 61 10.55 15.02 13.84
C ALA A 61 9.41 16.08 13.76
N CYS A 62 8.20 15.63 13.43
CA CYS A 62 6.99 16.47 13.32
C CYS A 62 5.90 16.06 14.32
N ASP A 63 6.27 15.42 15.44
CA ASP A 63 5.36 14.92 16.46
C ASP A 63 4.24 14.02 15.90
N VAL A 64 4.53 13.27 14.84
CA VAL A 64 3.65 12.28 14.22
C VAL A 64 4.27 10.90 14.37
N VAL A 65 3.44 9.89 14.55
CA VAL A 65 3.87 8.48 14.59
C VAL A 65 3.16 7.68 13.50
N LEU A 66 3.83 6.66 12.99
CA LEU A 66 3.22 5.65 12.14
C LEU A 66 2.80 4.46 13.00
N LEU A 67 1.49 4.20 13.08
CA LEU A 67 0.95 3.01 13.72
C LEU A 67 0.69 1.93 12.68
N LEU A 68 1.07 0.69 13.01
CA LEU A 68 0.69 -0.53 12.32
C LEU A 68 -0.35 -1.26 13.17
N MET A 69 -1.49 -1.57 12.58
CA MET A 69 -2.64 -2.18 13.22
C MET A 69 -2.93 -3.52 12.51
N ASP A 70 -2.34 -4.60 13.01
CA ASP A 70 -2.60 -5.94 12.49
C ASP A 70 -4.01 -6.40 12.92
N SER A 71 -4.87 -6.61 11.94
CA SER A 71 -6.25 -7.03 12.17
C SER A 71 -6.39 -8.45 12.72
N ARG A 72 -5.32 -9.25 12.68
CA ARG A 72 -5.34 -10.69 12.97
C ARG A 72 -6.33 -11.50 12.11
N ALA A 73 -6.85 -10.90 11.03
CA ALA A 73 -7.65 -11.64 10.08
C ALA A 73 -6.74 -12.61 9.31
N ARG A 74 -7.07 -13.89 9.33
CA ARG A 74 -6.38 -14.86 8.48
C ARG A 74 -6.80 -14.64 7.04
N HIS A 75 -5.83 -14.62 6.13
CA HIS A 75 -6.09 -14.55 4.70
C HIS A 75 -6.75 -15.86 4.23
N CYS A 76 -8.08 -15.92 4.20
CA CYS A 76 -8.81 -17.00 3.56
C CYS A 76 -9.00 -16.63 2.09
N HIS A 77 -8.40 -17.40 1.18
CA HIS A 77 -8.56 -17.28 -0.29
C HIS A 77 -7.93 -16.04 -0.98
N ALA A 78 -7.00 -15.33 -0.36
CA ALA A 78 -6.38 -14.13 -0.94
C ALA A 78 -5.74 -14.35 -2.34
N GLY A 79 -5.26 -15.54 -2.64
CA GLY A 79 -4.62 -15.83 -3.94
C GLY A 79 -5.59 -15.77 -5.12
N GLY A 80 -6.82 -16.28 -4.98
CA GLY A 80 -7.84 -16.25 -6.03
C GLY A 80 -8.39 -14.84 -6.27
N GLU A 81 -8.68 -14.11 -5.20
CA GLU A 81 -9.22 -12.76 -5.28
C GLU A 81 -8.21 -11.76 -5.87
N TYR A 82 -6.93 -11.88 -5.49
CA TYR A 82 -5.87 -11.08 -6.09
C TYR A 82 -5.74 -11.33 -7.59
N ALA A 83 -5.78 -12.59 -8.03
CA ALA A 83 -5.73 -12.95 -9.44
C ALA A 83 -6.92 -12.36 -10.23
N LEU A 84 -8.12 -12.32 -9.65
CA LEU A 84 -9.30 -11.70 -10.26
C LEU A 84 -9.11 -10.19 -10.45
N ARG A 85 -8.51 -9.47 -9.49
CA ARG A 85 -8.22 -8.02 -9.61
C ARG A 85 -7.19 -7.76 -10.70
N ARG A 86 -6.16 -8.60 -10.77
CA ARG A 86 -5.15 -8.53 -11.83
C ARG A 86 -5.78 -8.76 -13.21
N ALA A 87 -6.57 -9.82 -13.38
CA ALA A 87 -7.26 -10.11 -14.63
C ALA A 87 -8.20 -8.95 -15.07
N SER A 88 -8.89 -8.31 -14.11
CA SER A 88 -9.72 -7.13 -14.37
C SER A 88 -8.89 -5.96 -14.94
N CYS A 89 -7.73 -5.68 -14.36
CA CYS A 89 -6.81 -4.65 -14.87
C CYS A 89 -6.24 -5.01 -16.25
N GLU A 90 -5.95 -6.28 -16.51
CA GLU A 90 -5.47 -6.77 -17.81
C GLU A 90 -6.53 -6.63 -18.90
N ARG A 91 -7.81 -6.94 -18.62
CA ARG A 91 -8.92 -6.70 -19.55
C ARG A 91 -9.11 -5.21 -19.83
N ALA A 92 -9.11 -4.38 -18.80
CA ALA A 92 -9.19 -2.92 -18.97
C ALA A 92 -8.04 -2.37 -19.83
N ALA A 93 -6.82 -2.87 -19.66
CA ALA A 93 -5.69 -2.49 -20.50
C ALA A 93 -5.86 -2.97 -21.95
N ALA A 94 -6.40 -4.16 -22.17
CA ALA A 94 -6.72 -4.68 -23.50
C ALA A 94 -7.76 -3.83 -24.23
N ASP A 95 -8.86 -3.44 -23.55
CA ASP A 95 -9.87 -2.53 -24.10
C ASP A 95 -9.27 -1.18 -24.52
N LEU A 96 -8.26 -0.71 -23.80
CA LEU A 96 -7.55 0.54 -24.07
C LEU A 96 -6.44 0.38 -25.12
N GLY A 97 -6.16 -0.84 -25.60
CA GLY A 97 -5.11 -1.15 -26.58
C GLY A 97 -3.70 -0.93 -26.05
N VAL A 98 -3.47 -1.14 -24.75
CA VAL A 98 -2.17 -0.93 -24.10
C VAL A 98 -1.70 -2.16 -23.33
N SER A 99 -0.40 -2.25 -23.07
CA SER A 99 0.19 -3.37 -22.31
C SER A 99 -0.06 -3.27 -20.79
N SER A 100 -0.35 -2.09 -20.29
CA SER A 100 -0.67 -1.85 -18.87
C SER A 100 -1.42 -0.53 -18.69
N LEU A 101 -2.22 -0.42 -17.62
CA LEU A 101 -2.93 0.82 -17.26
C LEU A 101 -1.97 1.99 -17.00
N ARG A 102 -0.73 1.73 -16.60
CA ARG A 102 0.29 2.77 -16.42
C ARG A 102 0.61 3.52 -17.71
N ALA A 103 0.42 2.88 -18.88
CA ALA A 103 0.69 3.49 -20.19
C ALA A 103 -0.32 4.58 -20.58
N VAL A 104 -1.50 4.60 -19.94
CA VAL A 104 -2.55 5.60 -20.21
C VAL A 104 -2.68 6.63 -19.09
N GLN A 105 -1.72 6.70 -18.17
CA GLN A 105 -1.76 7.64 -17.05
C GLN A 105 -1.99 9.09 -17.49
N ASP A 106 -1.35 9.51 -18.58
CA ASP A 106 -1.45 10.88 -19.11
C ASP A 106 -2.82 11.19 -19.74
N ARG A 107 -3.61 10.17 -20.09
CA ARG A 107 -5.00 10.32 -20.56
C ARG A 107 -5.97 10.57 -19.41
N GLY A 108 -5.54 10.30 -18.18
CA GLY A 108 -6.35 10.47 -16.98
C GLY A 108 -7.65 9.66 -17.01
N LEU A 109 -8.65 10.12 -16.27
CA LEU A 109 -9.94 9.44 -16.15
C LEU A 109 -10.78 9.43 -17.45
N ALA A 110 -10.43 10.27 -18.44
CA ALA A 110 -11.10 10.25 -19.74
C ALA A 110 -10.92 8.90 -20.48
N ALA A 111 -9.82 8.20 -20.21
CA ALA A 111 -9.57 6.88 -20.78
C ALA A 111 -10.63 5.83 -20.39
N LEU A 112 -11.26 5.97 -19.21
CA LEU A 112 -12.21 4.99 -18.66
C LEU A 112 -13.44 4.77 -19.54
N GLY A 113 -13.84 5.79 -20.33
CA GLY A 113 -14.99 5.70 -21.23
C GLY A 113 -14.84 4.68 -22.38
N ALA A 114 -13.63 4.20 -22.64
CA ALA A 114 -13.35 3.18 -23.65
C ALA A 114 -13.31 1.75 -23.09
N ILE A 115 -13.48 1.56 -21.77
CA ILE A 115 -13.52 0.25 -21.12
C ILE A 115 -14.97 -0.26 -21.14
N ALA A 116 -15.18 -1.46 -21.69
CA ALA A 116 -16.51 -1.99 -21.91
C ALA A 116 -17.21 -2.44 -20.62
N ASP A 117 -16.47 -3.10 -19.72
CA ASP A 117 -17.01 -3.60 -18.46
C ASP A 117 -16.97 -2.52 -17.36
N PRO A 118 -18.09 -2.14 -16.73
CA PRO A 118 -18.11 -1.12 -15.67
C PRO A 118 -17.30 -1.49 -14.43
N ILE A 119 -17.14 -2.79 -14.15
CA ILE A 119 -16.33 -3.26 -13.02
C ILE A 119 -14.84 -3.05 -13.36
N ASP A 120 -14.44 -3.45 -14.57
CA ASP A 120 -13.05 -3.26 -15.04
C ASP A 120 -12.72 -1.76 -15.13
N ALA A 121 -13.66 -0.91 -15.55
CA ALA A 121 -13.50 0.54 -15.54
C ALA A 121 -13.30 1.10 -14.12
N ARG A 122 -14.02 0.61 -13.10
CA ARG A 122 -13.80 0.99 -11.70
C ARG A 122 -12.41 0.57 -11.21
N ARG A 123 -11.96 -0.66 -11.53
CA ARG A 123 -10.62 -1.13 -11.17
C ARG A 123 -9.54 -0.27 -11.83
N ALA A 124 -9.71 0.06 -13.11
CA ALA A 124 -8.83 0.98 -13.82
C ALA A 124 -8.82 2.38 -13.21
N ARG A 125 -9.97 2.91 -12.78
CA ARG A 125 -10.06 4.18 -12.06
C ARG A 125 -9.20 4.17 -10.81
N HIS A 126 -9.29 3.13 -9.98
CA HIS A 126 -8.42 2.99 -8.81
C HIS A 126 -6.94 3.10 -9.21
N VAL A 127 -6.49 2.31 -10.19
CA VAL A 127 -5.08 2.31 -10.61
C VAL A 127 -4.61 3.69 -11.06
N LEU A 128 -5.40 4.38 -11.91
CA LEU A 128 -5.03 5.69 -12.42
C LEU A 128 -5.00 6.76 -11.32
N THR A 129 -6.00 6.76 -10.43
CA THR A 129 -6.03 7.74 -9.32
C THR A 129 -4.99 7.43 -8.26
N GLU A 130 -4.72 6.14 -7.99
CA GLU A 130 -3.72 5.74 -7.01
C GLU A 130 -2.30 6.07 -7.45
N ASN A 131 -1.98 5.90 -8.73
CA ASN A 131 -0.69 6.34 -9.28
C ASN A 131 -0.44 7.85 -9.04
N GLN A 132 -1.46 8.69 -9.19
CA GLN A 132 -1.33 10.12 -8.89
C GLN A 132 -1.19 10.35 -7.38
N ARG A 133 -2.01 9.66 -6.55
CA ARG A 133 -1.94 9.76 -5.09
C ARG A 133 -0.57 9.41 -4.53
N VAL A 134 0.12 8.43 -5.12
CA VAL A 134 1.50 8.07 -4.73
C VAL A 134 2.47 9.25 -4.96
N LEU A 135 2.33 9.98 -6.07
CA LEU A 135 3.17 11.14 -6.35
C LEU A 135 2.85 12.29 -5.40
N ASP A 136 1.57 12.56 -5.16
CA ASP A 136 1.11 13.60 -4.24
C ASP A 136 1.55 13.28 -2.79
N PHE A 137 1.47 12.00 -2.40
CA PHE A 137 1.95 11.55 -1.09
C PHE A 137 3.46 11.73 -0.94
N ALA A 138 4.24 11.41 -1.98
CA ALA A 138 5.68 11.63 -1.96
C ALA A 138 6.03 13.12 -1.87
N ALA A 139 5.27 14.00 -2.51
CA ALA A 139 5.42 15.44 -2.39
C ALA A 139 5.07 15.93 -0.97
N ALA A 140 3.93 15.51 -0.42
CA ALA A 140 3.54 15.85 0.95
C ALA A 140 4.59 15.41 1.98
N LEU A 141 5.19 14.23 1.82
CA LEU A 141 6.29 13.78 2.69
C LEU A 141 7.54 14.65 2.55
N ALA A 142 7.91 15.06 1.32
CA ALA A 142 9.05 15.94 1.08
C ALA A 142 8.89 17.31 1.74
N ASP A 143 7.64 17.81 1.80
CA ASP A 143 7.29 19.06 2.46
C ASP A 143 7.03 18.90 3.97
N SER A 144 7.13 17.67 4.51
CA SER A 144 6.75 17.33 5.89
C SER A 144 5.30 17.66 6.23
N ASP A 145 4.41 17.72 5.23
CA ASP A 145 2.97 17.92 5.40
C ASP A 145 2.27 16.59 5.72
N PHE A 146 2.37 16.17 6.97
CA PHE A 146 1.74 14.93 7.42
C PHE A 146 0.22 15.01 7.48
N THR A 147 -0.37 16.21 7.47
CA THR A 147 -1.83 16.38 7.37
C THR A 147 -2.31 16.01 5.97
N ALA A 148 -1.69 16.58 4.94
CA ALA A 148 -1.98 16.21 3.55
C ALA A 148 -1.67 14.73 3.29
N ALA A 149 -0.54 14.22 3.77
CA ALA A 149 -0.20 12.80 3.67
C ALA A 149 -1.29 11.90 4.30
N GLY A 150 -1.81 12.25 5.47
CA GLY A 150 -2.90 11.53 6.13
C GLY A 150 -4.18 11.53 5.30
N GLN A 151 -4.59 12.67 4.75
CA GLN A 151 -5.76 12.77 3.88
C GLN A 151 -5.63 11.88 2.64
N LEU A 152 -4.44 11.81 2.05
CA LEU A 152 -4.15 10.93 0.92
C LEU A 152 -4.22 9.44 1.30
N LEU A 153 -3.81 9.06 2.51
CA LEU A 153 -4.00 7.68 3.01
C LEU A 153 -5.49 7.34 3.09
N THR A 154 -6.32 8.23 3.63
CA THR A 154 -7.77 8.02 3.73
C THR A 154 -8.40 7.90 2.34
N ALA A 155 -8.09 8.81 1.43
CA ALA A 155 -8.60 8.77 0.05
C ALA A 155 -8.14 7.50 -0.70
N SER A 156 -6.93 7.01 -0.42
CA SER A 156 -6.44 5.72 -0.93
C SER A 156 -7.27 4.56 -0.39
N HIS A 157 -7.57 4.56 0.92
CA HIS A 157 -8.39 3.53 1.55
C HIS A 157 -9.81 3.47 0.96
N GLU A 158 -10.44 4.63 0.80
CA GLU A 158 -11.75 4.73 0.15
C GLU A 158 -11.74 4.16 -1.27
N SER A 159 -10.73 4.50 -2.07
CA SER A 159 -10.59 3.96 -3.43
C SER A 159 -10.32 2.45 -3.43
N MET A 160 -9.56 1.92 -2.47
CA MET A 160 -9.38 0.48 -2.29
C MET A 160 -10.70 -0.23 -1.95
N ARG A 161 -11.58 0.40 -1.17
CA ARG A 161 -12.89 -0.13 -0.81
C ARG A 161 -13.87 -0.05 -1.99
N GLU A 162 -14.07 1.14 -2.54
CA GLU A 162 -15.14 1.42 -3.50
C GLU A 162 -14.76 1.00 -4.93
N ASP A 163 -13.55 1.34 -5.36
CA ASP A 163 -13.12 1.13 -6.73
C ASP A 163 -12.44 -0.21 -6.96
N PHE A 164 -11.53 -0.61 -6.07
CA PHE A 164 -10.76 -1.84 -6.23
C PHE A 164 -11.39 -3.05 -5.52
N ALA A 165 -12.19 -2.80 -4.50
CA ALA A 165 -12.88 -3.79 -3.65
C ALA A 165 -11.94 -4.87 -3.13
N ILE A 166 -10.90 -4.44 -2.41
CA ILE A 166 -9.90 -5.33 -1.79
C ILE A 166 -9.84 -5.20 -0.27
N THR A 167 -10.70 -4.37 0.32
CA THR A 167 -10.83 -4.26 1.77
C THR A 167 -11.84 -5.28 2.31
N THR A 168 -11.95 -5.36 3.62
CA THR A 168 -12.94 -6.13 4.34
C THR A 168 -13.59 -5.25 5.40
N GLU A 169 -14.82 -5.57 5.83
CA GLU A 169 -15.52 -4.83 6.88
C GLU A 169 -14.67 -4.62 8.14
N ARG A 170 -13.88 -5.63 8.52
CA ARG A 170 -12.97 -5.54 9.66
C ARG A 170 -11.84 -4.52 9.42
N ILE A 171 -11.26 -4.51 8.23
CA ILE A 171 -10.20 -3.55 7.85
C ILE A 171 -10.77 -2.13 7.77
N ASP A 172 -11.96 -1.98 7.17
CA ASP A 172 -12.64 -0.69 7.08
C ASP A 172 -12.96 -0.13 8.48
N LEU A 173 -13.48 -0.97 9.37
CA LEU A 173 -13.74 -0.59 10.76
C LEU A 173 -12.48 -0.09 11.48
N ILE A 174 -11.34 -0.77 11.30
CA ILE A 174 -10.06 -0.37 11.91
C ILE A 174 -9.61 0.99 11.38
N ALA A 175 -9.59 1.16 10.05
CA ALA A 175 -9.16 2.41 9.41
C ALA A 175 -10.05 3.59 9.81
N GLU A 176 -11.38 3.43 9.71
CA GLU A 176 -12.34 4.47 10.08
C GLU A 176 -12.31 4.82 11.57
N SER A 177 -12.12 3.81 12.43
CA SER A 177 -12.01 4.05 13.89
C SER A 177 -10.74 4.81 14.23
N ALA A 178 -9.63 4.55 13.53
CA ALA A 178 -8.40 5.31 13.71
C ALA A 178 -8.58 6.78 13.34
N VAL A 179 -9.19 7.07 12.18
CA VAL A 179 -9.46 8.45 11.73
C VAL A 179 -10.43 9.17 12.69
N ARG A 180 -11.53 8.51 13.09
CA ARG A 180 -12.48 9.09 14.07
C ARG A 180 -11.84 9.38 15.41
N ALA A 181 -10.83 8.63 15.82
CA ALA A 181 -10.10 8.83 17.06
C ALA A 181 -9.00 9.91 16.96
N GLY A 182 -8.80 10.51 15.79
CA GLY A 182 -7.87 11.61 15.57
C GLY A 182 -6.58 11.25 14.84
N ALA A 183 -6.53 10.12 14.14
CA ALA A 183 -5.47 9.90 13.17
C ALA A 183 -5.59 10.93 12.03
N LEU A 184 -4.47 11.40 11.50
CA LEU A 184 -4.41 12.28 10.32
C LEU A 184 -4.95 11.57 9.08
N GLY A 185 -4.81 10.24 9.04
CA GLY A 185 -5.37 9.37 8.04
C GLY A 185 -4.91 7.93 8.25
N ALA A 186 -5.65 7.00 7.65
CA ALA A 186 -5.39 5.57 7.76
C ALA A 186 -5.75 4.85 6.47
N ARG A 187 -5.03 3.77 6.16
CA ARG A 187 -5.33 2.88 5.03
C ARG A 187 -4.88 1.45 5.29
N MET A 188 -5.52 0.53 4.61
CA MET A 188 -5.02 -0.84 4.51
C MET A 188 -3.62 -0.87 3.86
N THR A 189 -2.80 -1.83 4.26
CA THR A 189 -1.51 -2.13 3.63
C THR A 189 -1.41 -3.62 3.29
N GLY A 190 -0.60 -3.95 2.28
CA GLY A 190 -0.46 -5.30 1.75
C GLY A 190 -1.40 -5.60 0.58
N GLY A 191 -1.55 -6.88 0.25
CA GLY A 191 -2.26 -7.35 -0.95
C GLY A 191 -3.79 -7.32 -0.89
N GLY A 192 -4.39 -6.91 0.21
CA GLY A 192 -5.84 -6.85 0.39
C GLY A 192 -6.45 -8.10 1.05
N PHE A 193 -7.77 -8.08 1.20
CA PHE A 193 -8.59 -9.18 1.75
C PHE A 193 -8.26 -9.58 3.19
N GLY A 194 -7.72 -8.65 3.98
CA GLY A 194 -7.29 -8.81 5.36
C GLY A 194 -5.98 -8.07 5.63
N GLY A 195 -5.19 -8.57 6.58
CA GLY A 195 -3.87 -8.03 6.89
C GLY A 195 -3.92 -6.86 7.88
N ALA A 196 -3.29 -5.75 7.55
CA ALA A 196 -3.07 -4.65 8.48
C ALA A 196 -3.50 -3.29 7.90
N VAL A 197 -3.68 -2.33 8.81
CA VAL A 197 -3.89 -0.91 8.52
C VAL A 197 -2.67 -0.14 9.02
N ILE A 198 -2.22 0.84 8.25
CA ILE A 198 -1.27 1.85 8.70
C ILE A 198 -2.00 3.18 8.92
N ALA A 199 -1.58 3.93 9.95
CA ALA A 199 -2.13 5.24 10.24
C ALA A 199 -1.03 6.23 10.64
N LEU A 200 -1.11 7.46 10.11
CA LEU A 200 -0.36 8.61 10.59
C LEU A 200 -1.15 9.25 11.73
N VAL A 201 -0.53 9.39 12.89
CA VAL A 201 -1.22 9.82 14.10
C VAL A 201 -0.37 10.86 14.84
N PRO A 202 -0.96 11.99 15.31
CA PRO A 202 -0.26 12.87 16.25
C PRO A 202 0.26 12.08 17.45
N ALA A 203 1.50 12.31 17.86
CA ALA A 203 2.19 11.48 18.86
C ALA A 203 1.42 11.45 20.20
N ASP A 204 0.82 12.56 20.61
CA ASP A 204 0.00 12.70 21.81
C ASP A 204 -1.33 11.94 21.74
N ARG A 205 -1.82 11.61 20.53
CA ARG A 205 -3.09 10.88 20.31
C ARG A 205 -2.87 9.38 20.06
N ALA A 206 -1.62 8.94 19.92
CA ALA A 206 -1.31 7.56 19.51
C ALA A 206 -1.95 6.49 20.41
N ARG A 207 -1.96 6.71 21.73
CA ARG A 207 -2.57 5.80 22.70
C ARG A 207 -4.08 5.77 22.58
N ASP A 208 -4.72 6.92 22.50
CA ASP A 208 -6.19 7.04 22.41
C ASP A 208 -6.71 6.41 21.11
N VAL A 209 -5.99 6.60 19.99
CA VAL A 209 -6.29 5.98 18.71
C VAL A 209 -6.18 4.46 18.82
N ALA A 210 -5.06 3.95 19.36
CA ALA A 210 -4.86 2.51 19.54
C ALA A 210 -5.95 1.86 20.39
N ASP A 211 -6.29 2.46 21.53
CA ASP A 211 -7.29 1.95 22.45
C ASP A 211 -8.72 2.02 21.86
N THR A 212 -9.00 3.05 21.06
CA THR A 212 -10.29 3.19 20.37
C THR A 212 -10.46 2.13 19.29
N VAL A 213 -9.42 1.88 18.49
CA VAL A 213 -9.41 0.84 17.46
C VAL A 213 -9.62 -0.56 18.07
N ARG A 214 -8.90 -0.88 19.16
CA ARG A 214 -9.07 -2.16 19.88
C ARG A 214 -10.50 -2.36 20.35
N ARG A 215 -11.05 -1.36 21.06
CA ARG A 215 -12.43 -1.41 21.56
C ARG A 215 -13.45 -1.55 20.42
N ALA A 216 -13.28 -0.80 19.33
CA ALA A 216 -14.19 -0.87 18.19
C ALA A 216 -14.21 -2.28 17.56
N ALA A 217 -13.04 -2.89 17.36
CA ALA A 217 -12.93 -4.24 16.82
C ALA A 217 -13.59 -5.29 17.74
N VAL A 218 -13.28 -5.26 19.04
CA VAL A 218 -13.86 -6.19 20.02
C VAL A 218 -15.37 -6.01 20.12
N THR A 219 -15.87 -4.76 20.11
CA THR A 219 -17.32 -4.48 20.15
C THR A 219 -18.05 -5.00 18.91
N ALA A 220 -17.38 -5.02 17.76
CA ALA A 220 -17.91 -5.58 16.52
C ALA A 220 -17.75 -7.12 16.43
N GLY A 221 -17.24 -7.78 17.49
CA GLY A 221 -17.07 -9.23 17.53
C GLY A 221 -15.82 -9.76 16.85
N TYR A 222 -14.85 -8.90 16.53
CA TYR A 222 -13.57 -9.30 15.99
C TYR A 222 -12.52 -9.50 17.09
N ASP A 223 -11.45 -10.26 16.76
CA ASP A 223 -10.28 -10.34 17.64
C ASP A 223 -9.66 -8.95 17.83
N GLU A 224 -9.10 -8.72 19.00
CA GLU A 224 -8.39 -7.49 19.30
C GLU A 224 -7.18 -7.29 18.36
N PRO A 225 -7.10 -6.17 17.60
CA PRO A 225 -5.98 -5.91 16.72
C PRO A 225 -4.69 -5.70 17.52
N ALA A 226 -3.57 -6.20 16.98
CA ALA A 226 -2.26 -5.85 17.50
C ALA A 226 -1.87 -4.47 16.94
N VAL A 227 -1.72 -3.48 17.82
CA VAL A 227 -1.33 -2.13 17.45
C VAL A 227 0.08 -1.85 17.96
N SER A 228 0.97 -1.47 17.06
CA SER A 228 2.35 -1.12 17.36
C SER A 228 2.79 0.12 16.59
N ARG A 229 3.71 0.87 17.17
CA ARG A 229 4.43 1.91 16.44
C ARG A 229 5.47 1.23 15.55
N THR A 230 5.60 1.71 14.32
CA THR A 230 6.55 1.17 13.35
C THR A 230 7.42 2.26 12.75
N TYR A 231 8.56 1.89 12.19
CA TYR A 231 9.58 2.78 11.67
C TYR A 231 10.14 2.26 10.36
N ALA A 232 10.63 3.19 9.52
CA ALA A 232 11.45 2.82 8.39
C ALA A 232 12.76 2.19 8.89
N ALA A 233 13.04 0.98 8.44
CA ALA A 233 14.20 0.19 8.84
C ALA A 233 15.26 0.12 7.73
N PRO A 234 16.54 -0.13 8.09
CA PRO A 234 17.57 -0.42 7.10
C PRO A 234 17.18 -1.66 6.29
N GLY A 235 17.48 -1.63 4.99
CA GLY A 235 17.34 -2.79 4.13
C GLY A 235 18.34 -3.90 4.45
N ALA A 236 18.16 -5.05 3.81
CA ALA A 236 19.05 -6.19 3.95
C ALA A 236 20.50 -5.81 3.55
N ALA A 237 21.42 -6.10 4.42
CA ALA A 237 22.86 -5.88 4.23
C ALA A 237 23.63 -7.20 4.36
N GLU A 238 24.82 -7.25 3.79
CA GLU A 238 25.73 -8.38 4.01
C GLU A 238 26.15 -8.41 5.49
N CYS A 239 26.01 -9.56 6.15
CA CYS A 239 26.61 -9.77 7.46
C CYS A 239 28.14 -9.67 7.33
N ARG A 240 28.75 -8.75 8.04
CA ARG A 240 30.20 -8.61 8.14
C ARG A 240 30.74 -9.48 9.27
#